data_e0b4f1fef590f268b13b76978708d088
#
_entry.id   e0b4f1fef590f268b13b76978708d088
#
_cell.length_a   1.000
_cell.length_b   1.000
_cell.length_c   1.000
_cell.angle_alpha   90.00
_cell.angle_beta   90.00
_cell.angle_gamma   90.00
#
_symmetry.space_group_name_H-M   'P 1'
#
loop_
_entity.id
_entity.type
_entity.pdbx_description
1 polymer ?
#
loop_
_entity_poly.entity_id
_entity_poly.type
_entity_poly.pdbx_seq_one_letter_code
_entity_poly.pdbx_strand_id
1 'polypeptide(L)'
;MAKEKKVEQITDMEVDFAQWYTDVCRKAELVEYASVKGFTILRPYGYAIWENMQRIMDGEFKKTGHENVAMPVLIPESLLKKEGELVNGFAPEVAWVTMGGSEKLEERLAFRPTSETMFCDHWSNILQTYRQLPMMYNQWCSVIRWEKTTRPFLRSREFWWQEGHTIHETAEEAKAETEQQLKCYADFFENVLAIPVVPGQKTEKEKFAGAEATYTVECMMKDHKALQGATSHYFGDKFSRAYNVTFTGRDNKQQYPFQTSWGSTTRMIGAVIMTHGDNNGLVLPPKIAPIQVIILPIAQHKPGVLEAAAQLKERLVNAGFRVKVDDSDNSMGWKCAEYEMKGVPLRVECGPRDLENGQCILVRRNDGEKTVIKLEELEQAVEAQLELVQKGMYEKAKKNLEEHIYEAHSVEEAKELQQKNGGFIKTMWCGDEACELKMKEVAGMSSRCMPLKQEHLGDTCACCGKPAKHMIYWGVAY
;
A
#
# COMPACT_ATOMS: atom_id res chain seq x y z
N MET A 1 -37.92 -23.42 -5.33
CA MET A 1 -36.61 -23.43 -6.01
C MET A 1 -35.98 -22.07 -5.79
N ALA A 2 -34.96 -21.99 -4.97
CA ALA A 2 -34.17 -20.77 -4.82
C ALA A 2 -33.50 -20.46 -6.16
N LYS A 3 -33.66 -19.23 -6.67
CA LYS A 3 -32.95 -18.78 -7.87
C LYS A 3 -31.44 -18.91 -7.61
N GLU A 4 -30.75 -19.69 -8.42
CA GLU A 4 -29.31 -19.78 -8.43
C GLU A 4 -28.73 -18.35 -8.49
N LYS A 5 -27.94 -17.96 -7.49
CA LYS A 5 -27.30 -16.66 -7.47
C LYS A 5 -26.29 -16.64 -8.62
N LYS A 6 -26.60 -15.94 -9.71
CA LYS A 6 -25.60 -15.70 -10.77
C LYS A 6 -24.46 -14.89 -10.16
N VAL A 7 -23.23 -15.34 -10.36
CA VAL A 7 -22.05 -14.50 -10.11
C VAL A 7 -22.16 -13.30 -11.05
N GLU A 8 -22.23 -12.12 -10.47
CA GLU A 8 -22.38 -10.90 -11.24
C GLU A 8 -21.08 -10.63 -12.03
N GLN A 9 -21.22 -10.37 -13.30
CA GLN A 9 -20.11 -10.02 -14.17
C GLN A 9 -19.58 -8.62 -13.80
N ILE A 10 -18.25 -8.46 -13.73
CA ILE A 10 -17.61 -7.15 -13.58
C ILE A 10 -17.36 -6.51 -14.94
N THR A 11 -17.18 -5.20 -14.97
CA THR A 11 -16.79 -4.46 -16.16
C THR A 11 -15.46 -4.99 -16.70
N ASP A 12 -15.31 -5.10 -18.02
CA ASP A 12 -14.04 -5.47 -18.64
C ASP A 12 -12.99 -4.36 -18.41
N MET A 13 -11.80 -4.73 -17.93
CA MET A 13 -10.75 -3.77 -17.58
C MET A 13 -10.22 -2.98 -18.80
N GLU A 14 -10.25 -3.58 -19.99
CA GLU A 14 -9.82 -2.92 -21.23
C GLU A 14 -10.86 -1.91 -21.73
N VAL A 15 -12.13 -2.04 -21.33
CA VAL A 15 -13.22 -1.12 -21.69
C VAL A 15 -13.26 0.07 -20.73
N ASP A 16 -13.25 -0.19 -19.42
CA ASP A 16 -13.24 0.83 -18.37
C ASP A 16 -12.52 0.33 -17.12
N PHE A 17 -11.23 0.64 -17.04
CA PHE A 17 -10.37 0.24 -15.92
C PHE A 17 -10.85 0.83 -14.58
N ALA A 18 -11.40 2.04 -14.59
CA ALA A 18 -11.87 2.70 -13.38
C ALA A 18 -13.15 2.06 -12.84
N GLN A 19 -14.07 1.67 -13.69
CA GLN A 19 -15.28 0.95 -13.31
C GLN A 19 -14.95 -0.49 -12.92
N TRP A 20 -14.10 -1.18 -13.69
CA TRP A 20 -13.58 -2.50 -13.33
C TRP A 20 -13.01 -2.52 -11.90
N TYR A 21 -12.14 -1.55 -11.57
CA TYR A 21 -11.57 -1.43 -10.24
C TYR A 21 -12.64 -1.31 -9.15
N THR A 22 -13.63 -0.46 -9.37
CA THR A 22 -14.73 -0.26 -8.42
C THR A 22 -15.59 -1.51 -8.27
N ASP A 23 -15.87 -2.20 -9.38
CA ASP A 23 -16.62 -3.45 -9.36
C ASP A 23 -15.87 -4.54 -8.57
N VAL A 24 -14.57 -4.70 -8.79
CA VAL A 24 -13.74 -5.64 -8.02
C VAL A 24 -13.78 -5.31 -6.53
N CYS A 25 -13.60 -4.06 -6.13
CA CYS A 25 -13.64 -3.65 -4.72
C CYS A 25 -14.95 -4.06 -4.04
N ARG A 26 -16.08 -3.94 -4.73
CA ARG A 26 -17.40 -4.25 -4.17
C ARG A 26 -17.76 -5.73 -4.28
N LYS A 27 -17.54 -6.34 -5.44
CA LYS A 27 -17.98 -7.72 -5.71
C LYS A 27 -17.10 -8.78 -5.05
N ALA A 28 -15.82 -8.48 -4.85
CA ALA A 28 -14.95 -9.28 -3.99
C ALA A 28 -15.20 -9.07 -2.48
N GLU A 29 -16.22 -8.28 -2.13
CA GLU A 29 -16.64 -8.00 -0.76
C GLU A 29 -15.55 -7.30 0.10
N LEU A 30 -14.76 -6.41 -0.52
CA LEU A 30 -13.71 -5.67 0.19
C LEU A 30 -14.26 -4.44 0.90
N VAL A 31 -15.14 -3.70 0.23
CA VAL A 31 -15.70 -2.45 0.75
C VAL A 31 -17.18 -2.31 0.42
N GLU A 32 -17.85 -1.44 1.19
CA GLU A 32 -19.15 -0.87 0.89
C GLU A 32 -19.11 0.64 1.16
N TYR A 33 -19.95 1.41 0.48
CA TYR A 33 -20.06 2.85 0.74
C TYR A 33 -20.82 3.13 2.03
N ALA A 34 -20.28 4.03 2.85
CA ALA A 34 -20.93 4.50 4.05
C ALA A 34 -22.00 5.56 3.73
N SER A 35 -22.88 5.83 4.71
CA SER A 35 -23.91 6.88 4.58
C SER A 35 -23.30 8.29 4.43
N VAL A 36 -22.13 8.53 5.01
CA VAL A 36 -21.38 9.78 4.82
C VAL A 36 -20.58 9.69 3.53
N LYS A 37 -20.85 10.59 2.58
CA LYS A 37 -20.20 10.63 1.28
C LYS A 37 -18.67 10.68 1.40
N GLY A 38 -17.98 9.79 0.67
CA GLY A 38 -16.52 9.72 0.63
C GLY A 38 -15.90 8.86 1.73
N PHE A 39 -16.73 8.26 2.60
CA PHE A 39 -16.33 7.24 3.57
C PHE A 39 -16.69 5.85 3.05
N THR A 40 -15.90 4.87 3.43
CA THR A 40 -16.11 3.47 3.07
C THR A 40 -16.08 2.59 4.30
N ILE A 41 -16.87 1.53 4.26
CA ILE A 41 -16.83 0.45 5.24
C ILE A 41 -15.90 -0.62 4.67
N LEU A 42 -14.82 -0.95 5.38
CA LEU A 42 -14.03 -2.14 5.06
C LEU A 42 -14.82 -3.35 5.53
N ARG A 43 -15.25 -4.17 4.58
CA ARG A 43 -15.97 -5.41 4.88
C ARG A 43 -15.00 -6.46 5.46
N PRO A 44 -15.50 -7.51 6.14
CA PRO A 44 -14.63 -8.49 6.80
C PRO A 44 -13.53 -9.06 5.92
N TYR A 45 -13.79 -9.35 4.64
CA TYR A 45 -12.77 -9.88 3.74
C TYR A 45 -11.69 -8.84 3.40
N GLY A 46 -12.09 -7.59 3.14
CA GLY A 46 -11.16 -6.48 2.91
C GLY A 46 -10.34 -6.14 4.16
N TYR A 47 -10.97 -6.16 5.34
CA TYR A 47 -10.28 -5.90 6.60
C TYR A 47 -9.29 -7.01 6.95
N ALA A 48 -9.62 -8.28 6.68
CA ALA A 48 -8.71 -9.40 6.90
C ALA A 48 -7.43 -9.33 6.02
N ILE A 49 -7.52 -8.77 4.80
CA ILE A 49 -6.34 -8.48 3.99
C ILE A 49 -5.46 -7.44 4.71
N TRP A 50 -6.08 -6.37 5.23
CA TRP A 50 -5.37 -5.35 5.99
C TRP A 50 -4.72 -5.90 7.26
N GLU A 51 -5.41 -6.74 8.03
CA GLU A 51 -4.85 -7.40 9.22
C GLU A 51 -3.61 -8.24 8.89
N ASN A 52 -3.63 -8.97 7.77
CA ASN A 52 -2.46 -9.74 7.32
C ASN A 52 -1.29 -8.82 6.93
N MET A 53 -1.56 -7.71 6.22
CA MET A 53 -0.54 -6.70 5.91
C MET A 53 0.03 -6.08 7.20
N GLN A 54 -0.84 -5.67 8.11
CA GLN A 54 -0.47 -5.12 9.41
C GLN A 54 0.41 -6.08 10.21
N ARG A 55 0.00 -7.34 10.34
CA ARG A 55 0.76 -8.35 11.11
C ARG A 55 2.17 -8.55 10.57
N ILE A 56 2.34 -8.59 9.25
CA ILE A 56 3.66 -8.80 8.64
C ILE A 56 4.53 -7.55 8.81
N MET A 57 3.98 -6.38 8.49
CA MET A 57 4.73 -5.11 8.54
C MET A 57 5.08 -4.71 9.98
N ASP A 58 4.17 -4.88 10.93
CA ASP A 58 4.41 -4.63 12.36
C ASP A 58 5.52 -5.52 12.91
N GLY A 59 5.59 -6.77 12.42
CA GLY A 59 6.70 -7.68 12.74
C GLY A 59 8.06 -7.14 12.29
N GLU A 60 8.15 -6.51 11.12
CA GLU A 60 9.39 -5.91 10.63
C GLU A 60 9.77 -4.65 11.45
N PHE A 61 8.81 -3.80 11.79
CA PHE A 61 9.07 -2.63 12.65
C PHE A 61 9.58 -3.05 14.03
N LYS A 62 9.01 -4.07 14.65
CA LYS A 62 9.46 -4.58 15.95
C LYS A 62 10.87 -5.17 15.93
N LYS A 63 11.28 -5.79 14.81
CA LYS A 63 12.67 -6.28 14.66
C LYS A 63 13.69 -5.15 14.68
N THR A 64 13.30 -3.94 14.31
CA THR A 64 14.15 -2.75 14.29
C THR A 64 13.97 -1.86 15.53
N GLY A 65 13.24 -2.36 16.56
CA GLY A 65 13.12 -1.72 17.87
C GLY A 65 11.98 -0.69 17.98
N HIS A 66 11.05 -0.66 17.03
CA HIS A 66 9.90 0.26 17.08
C HIS A 66 8.82 -0.27 18.02
N GLU A 67 8.18 0.65 18.73
CA GLU A 67 7.10 0.38 19.67
C GLU A 67 5.79 1.01 19.20
N ASN A 68 4.68 0.26 19.33
CA ASN A 68 3.37 0.77 18.98
C ASN A 68 2.81 1.66 20.09
N VAL A 69 2.25 2.80 19.70
CA VAL A 69 1.55 3.73 20.59
C VAL A 69 0.15 4.05 20.03
N ALA A 70 -0.68 4.68 20.83
CA ALA A 70 -1.97 5.21 20.41
C ALA A 70 -2.08 6.67 20.80
N MET A 71 -2.13 7.57 19.81
CA MET A 71 -2.35 9.00 20.02
C MET A 71 -3.84 9.33 19.90
N PRO A 72 -4.33 10.37 20.59
CA PRO A 72 -5.70 10.84 20.45
C PRO A 72 -6.04 11.21 19.00
N VAL A 73 -7.32 11.11 18.62
CA VAL A 73 -7.78 11.42 17.26
C VAL A 73 -7.94 12.91 16.99
N LEU A 74 -8.10 13.71 18.04
CA LEU A 74 -8.38 15.15 17.95
C LEU A 74 -7.14 15.96 18.30
N ILE A 75 -6.88 17.00 17.51
CA ILE A 75 -5.76 17.93 17.65
C ILE A 75 -6.32 19.34 17.88
N PRO A 76 -5.92 20.06 18.93
CA PRO A 76 -6.29 21.45 19.11
C PRO A 76 -5.78 22.32 17.94
N GLU A 77 -6.59 23.28 17.49
CA GLU A 77 -6.20 24.20 16.40
C GLU A 77 -4.92 24.96 16.73
N SER A 78 -4.75 25.39 17.98
CA SER A 78 -3.55 26.07 18.47
C SER A 78 -2.28 25.24 18.29
N LEU A 79 -2.39 23.91 18.50
CA LEU A 79 -1.28 23.00 18.32
C LEU A 79 -0.89 22.85 16.84
N LEU A 80 -1.88 22.74 15.94
CA LEU A 80 -1.63 22.69 14.51
C LEU A 80 -0.94 23.95 13.99
N LYS A 81 -1.28 25.11 14.51
CA LYS A 81 -0.75 26.42 14.06
C LYS A 81 0.71 26.67 14.41
N LYS A 82 1.34 25.87 15.27
CA LYS A 82 2.74 26.04 15.64
C LYS A 82 3.70 25.78 14.49
N GLU A 83 3.31 24.91 13.53
CA GLU A 83 4.11 24.62 12.35
C GLU A 83 3.34 25.07 11.08
N GLY A 84 3.76 26.21 10.50
CA GLY A 84 3.01 26.88 9.44
C GLY A 84 3.01 26.15 8.09
N GLU A 85 4.07 25.43 7.75
CA GLU A 85 4.14 24.70 6.48
C GLU A 85 3.18 23.50 6.49
N LEU A 86 3.12 22.77 7.61
CA LEU A 86 2.18 21.66 7.78
C LEU A 86 0.73 22.14 7.71
N VAL A 87 0.43 23.24 8.40
CA VAL A 87 -0.91 23.86 8.39
C VAL A 87 -1.31 24.25 6.97
N ASN A 88 -0.43 24.91 6.23
CA ASN A 88 -0.71 25.33 4.85
C ASN A 88 -0.92 24.15 3.92
N GLY A 89 -0.17 23.06 4.11
CA GLY A 89 -0.31 21.84 3.32
C GLY A 89 -1.65 21.12 3.54
N PHE A 90 -2.15 21.09 4.78
CA PHE A 90 -3.37 20.35 5.13
C PHE A 90 -4.62 21.21 5.33
N ALA A 91 -4.51 22.54 5.40
CA ALA A 91 -5.63 23.43 5.71
C ALA A 91 -6.91 23.18 4.89
N PRO A 92 -6.87 22.85 3.59
CA PRO A 92 -8.07 22.58 2.80
C PRO A 92 -8.75 21.26 3.14
N GLU A 93 -8.06 20.34 3.81
CA GLU A 93 -8.48 18.94 4.01
C GLU A 93 -8.82 18.62 5.47
N VAL A 94 -8.73 19.58 6.39
CA VAL A 94 -9.02 19.35 7.80
C VAL A 94 -10.52 19.31 8.06
N ALA A 95 -10.98 18.26 8.74
CA ALA A 95 -12.32 18.19 9.31
C ALA A 95 -12.30 18.71 10.74
N TRP A 96 -13.22 19.63 11.08
CA TRP A 96 -13.25 20.33 12.35
C TRP A 96 -14.39 19.89 13.26
N VAL A 97 -14.09 19.69 14.54
CA VAL A 97 -15.06 19.52 15.61
C VAL A 97 -15.21 20.88 16.33
N THR A 98 -16.43 21.37 16.39
CA THR A 98 -16.76 22.69 16.95
C THR A 98 -17.67 22.62 18.18
N MET A 99 -18.20 21.41 18.47
CA MET A 99 -19.09 21.16 19.61
C MET A 99 -18.68 19.89 20.34
N GLY A 100 -18.76 19.93 21.68
CA GLY A 100 -18.64 18.75 22.54
C GLY A 100 -19.98 18.52 23.24
N GLY A 101 -20.69 17.45 22.89
CA GLY A 101 -22.08 17.28 23.31
C GLY A 101 -22.97 18.40 22.74
N SER A 102 -23.65 19.15 23.59
CA SER A 102 -24.49 20.30 23.20
C SER A 102 -23.79 21.67 23.35
N GLU A 103 -22.55 21.67 23.81
CA GLU A 103 -21.79 22.90 24.08
C GLU A 103 -20.81 23.22 22.95
N LYS A 104 -20.71 24.50 22.60
CA LYS A 104 -19.70 24.99 21.67
C LYS A 104 -18.35 24.98 22.36
N LEU A 105 -17.33 24.42 21.66
CA LEU A 105 -15.97 24.42 22.15
C LEU A 105 -15.37 25.83 22.10
N GLU A 106 -14.55 26.20 23.09
CA GLU A 106 -13.78 27.45 23.09
C GLU A 106 -12.78 27.49 21.93
N GLU A 107 -12.18 26.35 21.62
CA GLU A 107 -11.25 26.15 20.51
C GLU A 107 -11.73 24.99 19.64
N ARG A 108 -11.60 25.13 18.30
CA ARG A 108 -11.87 24.03 17.36
C ARG A 108 -10.84 22.93 17.50
N LEU A 109 -11.30 21.69 17.32
CA LEU A 109 -10.43 20.54 17.29
C LEU A 109 -10.45 19.94 15.87
N ALA A 110 -9.26 19.60 15.33
CA ALA A 110 -9.13 18.94 14.07
C ALA A 110 -9.18 17.42 14.26
N PHE A 111 -9.94 16.70 13.44
CA PHE A 111 -9.62 15.29 13.22
C PHE A 111 -8.23 15.21 12.58
N ARG A 112 -7.32 14.41 13.16
CA ARG A 112 -5.94 14.31 12.68
C ARG A 112 -5.88 13.96 11.19
N PRO A 113 -5.26 14.82 10.34
CA PRO A 113 -4.92 14.47 8.96
C PRO A 113 -3.58 13.72 8.89
N THR A 114 -2.74 13.90 9.91
CA THR A 114 -1.45 13.29 10.22
C THR A 114 -1.10 13.66 11.67
N SER A 115 -0.08 13.08 12.27
CA SER A 115 0.14 13.17 13.71
C SER A 115 1.45 13.80 14.16
N GLU A 116 2.26 14.39 13.27
CA GLU A 116 3.56 14.99 13.61
C GLU A 116 3.46 15.98 14.78
N THR A 117 2.44 16.82 14.76
CA THR A 117 2.22 17.84 15.79
C THR A 117 1.95 17.23 17.16
N MET A 118 1.18 16.15 17.20
CA MET A 118 0.84 15.46 18.45
C MET A 118 2.06 14.73 19.03
N PHE A 119 2.86 14.10 18.18
CA PHE A 119 4.09 13.45 18.62
C PHE A 119 5.07 14.48 19.17
N CYS A 120 5.22 15.63 18.51
CA CYS A 120 6.07 16.71 19.01
C CYS A 120 5.57 17.26 20.36
N ASP A 121 4.28 17.47 20.51
CA ASP A 121 3.69 17.91 21.79
C ASP A 121 3.96 16.88 22.90
N HIS A 122 3.74 15.60 22.62
CA HIS A 122 4.03 14.52 23.55
C HIS A 122 5.51 14.48 23.95
N TRP A 123 6.41 14.52 22.98
CA TRP A 123 7.86 14.48 23.26
C TRP A 123 8.36 15.72 23.99
N SER A 124 7.77 16.90 23.77
CA SER A 124 8.13 18.11 24.50
C SER A 124 7.86 17.98 26.01
N ASN A 125 6.93 17.09 26.39
CA ASN A 125 6.58 16.84 27.79
C ASN A 125 7.41 15.75 28.44
N ILE A 126 7.98 14.79 27.68
CA ILE A 126 8.62 13.61 28.24
C ILE A 126 10.12 13.51 27.99
N LEU A 127 10.64 14.15 26.93
CA LEU A 127 12.06 14.09 26.60
C LEU A 127 12.86 15.02 27.50
N GLN A 128 13.90 14.52 28.16
CA GLN A 128 14.74 15.28 29.09
C GLN A 128 16.24 15.13 28.78
N THR A 129 16.68 13.96 28.37
CA THR A 129 18.09 13.64 28.23
C THR A 129 18.35 12.75 27.01
N TYR A 130 19.55 12.88 26.44
CA TYR A 130 20.03 12.03 25.33
C TYR A 130 19.90 10.53 25.60
N ARG A 131 19.89 10.09 26.88
CA ARG A 131 19.74 8.67 27.23
C ARG A 131 18.37 8.08 26.87
N GLN A 132 17.37 8.93 26.61
CA GLN A 132 16.03 8.49 26.20
C GLN A 132 15.91 8.33 24.67
N LEU A 133 16.93 8.79 23.92
CA LEU A 133 16.97 8.71 22.46
C LEU A 133 17.69 7.44 21.98
N PRO A 134 17.30 6.85 20.84
CA PRO A 134 16.14 7.28 20.02
C PRO A 134 14.81 6.88 20.65
N MET A 135 13.73 7.66 20.37
CA MET A 135 12.35 7.24 20.58
C MET A 135 11.76 6.89 19.23
N MET A 136 11.32 5.65 19.08
CA MET A 136 10.90 5.10 17.80
C MET A 136 9.49 4.53 17.92
N TYR A 137 8.49 5.33 17.54
CA TYR A 137 7.09 4.99 17.70
C TYR A 137 6.41 4.74 16.37
N ASN A 138 5.44 3.85 16.39
CA ASN A 138 4.52 3.58 15.30
C ASN A 138 3.09 3.54 15.83
N GLN A 139 2.12 3.98 15.04
CA GLN A 139 0.72 3.74 15.36
C GLN A 139 -0.06 3.23 14.15
N TRP A 140 -0.97 2.29 14.44
CA TRP A 140 -1.97 1.78 13.52
C TRP A 140 -3.28 2.51 13.82
N CYS A 141 -3.75 3.34 12.90
CA CYS A 141 -4.92 4.18 13.14
C CYS A 141 -5.60 4.60 11.84
N SER A 142 -6.72 5.32 11.96
CA SER A 142 -7.29 6.06 10.85
C SER A 142 -6.96 7.54 10.93
N VAL A 143 -6.99 8.21 9.78
CA VAL A 143 -6.90 9.67 9.64
C VAL A 143 -8.01 10.16 8.73
N ILE A 144 -8.35 11.45 8.84
CA ILE A 144 -9.40 12.09 8.05
C ILE A 144 -8.78 13.22 7.22
N ARG A 145 -8.94 13.12 5.90
CA ARG A 145 -8.61 14.17 4.93
C ARG A 145 -9.82 14.44 4.06
N TRP A 146 -10.35 15.66 4.10
CA TRP A 146 -11.63 16.01 3.47
C TRP A 146 -11.50 16.16 1.95
N GLU A 147 -11.16 15.03 1.31
CA GLU A 147 -10.94 14.93 -0.12
C GLU A 147 -12.19 15.25 -0.94
N LYS A 148 -12.01 15.98 -2.05
CA LYS A 148 -13.11 16.34 -2.97
C LYS A 148 -13.54 15.15 -3.83
N THR A 149 -12.57 14.39 -4.33
CA THR A 149 -12.79 13.21 -5.18
C THR A 149 -12.30 11.97 -4.44
N THR A 150 -13.15 10.96 -4.34
CA THR A 150 -12.84 9.74 -3.60
C THR A 150 -12.95 8.49 -4.47
N ARG A 151 -12.12 7.50 -4.18
CA ARG A 151 -12.15 6.16 -4.76
C ARG A 151 -11.68 5.15 -3.71
N PRO A 152 -12.38 4.02 -3.51
CA PRO A 152 -12.02 3.04 -2.49
C PRO A 152 -10.53 2.71 -2.49
N PHE A 153 -9.92 2.61 -1.31
CA PHE A 153 -8.51 2.38 -1.04
C PHE A 153 -7.52 3.42 -1.58
N LEU A 154 -7.77 4.03 -2.74
CA LEU A 154 -6.83 4.97 -3.36
C LEU A 154 -6.89 6.36 -2.74
N ARG A 155 -8.12 6.84 -2.49
CA ARG A 155 -8.38 8.16 -1.94
C ARG A 155 -9.76 8.16 -1.27
N SER A 156 -9.80 8.15 0.06
CA SER A 156 -11.01 8.19 0.88
C SER A 156 -10.91 9.31 1.91
N ARG A 157 -12.03 9.82 2.39
CA ARG A 157 -12.03 10.85 3.44
C ARG A 157 -11.52 10.33 4.76
N GLU A 158 -11.80 9.09 5.10
CA GLU A 158 -11.15 8.35 6.16
C GLU A 158 -10.46 7.13 5.55
N PHE A 159 -9.23 6.86 5.98
CA PHE A 159 -8.49 5.68 5.58
C PHE A 159 -7.64 5.16 6.73
N TRP A 160 -7.39 3.86 6.70
CA TRP A 160 -6.53 3.18 7.66
C TRP A 160 -5.10 3.22 7.17
N TRP A 161 -4.19 3.43 8.09
CA TRP A 161 -2.78 3.47 7.81
C TRP A 161 -1.93 3.05 9.00
N GLN A 162 -0.66 2.99 8.78
CA GLN A 162 0.38 3.04 9.76
C GLN A 162 1.16 4.34 9.54
N GLU A 163 1.50 4.99 10.63
CA GLU A 163 2.42 6.12 10.65
C GLU A 163 3.47 5.89 11.74
N GLY A 164 4.74 5.93 11.33
CA GLY A 164 5.87 5.91 12.23
C GLY A 164 6.38 7.33 12.47
N HIS A 165 6.77 7.59 13.70
CA HIS A 165 7.36 8.88 14.11
C HIS A 165 8.51 8.60 15.05
N THR A 166 9.69 9.13 14.74
CA THR A 166 10.91 8.89 15.51
C THR A 166 11.68 10.17 15.76
N ILE A 167 12.39 10.21 16.88
CA ILE A 167 13.35 11.27 17.20
C ILE A 167 14.69 10.67 17.61
N HIS A 168 15.76 11.31 17.18
CA HIS A 168 17.14 10.84 17.28
C HIS A 168 18.09 11.91 17.83
N GLU A 169 19.20 11.48 18.44
CA GLU A 169 20.22 12.41 18.96
C GLU A 169 20.93 13.14 17.82
N THR A 170 21.17 12.46 16.69
CA THR A 170 21.93 13.02 15.55
C THR A 170 21.16 12.99 14.24
N ALA A 171 21.59 13.85 13.31
CA ALA A 171 21.03 13.87 11.95
C ALA A 171 21.34 12.59 11.19
N GLU A 172 22.53 12.01 11.42
CA GLU A 172 22.97 10.77 10.78
C GLU A 172 22.08 9.60 11.17
N GLU A 173 21.72 9.47 12.47
CA GLU A 173 20.79 8.44 12.95
C GLU A 173 19.41 8.61 12.33
N ALA A 174 18.87 9.84 12.28
CA ALA A 174 17.56 10.09 11.69
C ALA A 174 17.54 9.82 10.17
N LYS A 175 18.60 10.15 9.43
CA LYS A 175 18.73 9.82 8.01
C LYS A 175 18.80 8.32 7.79
N ALA A 176 19.59 7.61 8.60
CA ALA A 176 19.66 6.13 8.55
C ALA A 176 18.31 5.48 8.81
N GLU A 177 17.52 6.00 9.77
CA GLU A 177 16.17 5.57 10.03
C GLU A 177 15.24 5.82 8.83
N THR A 178 15.32 6.98 8.20
CA THR A 178 14.53 7.32 7.00
C THR A 178 14.82 6.34 5.85
N GLU A 179 16.07 5.99 5.61
CA GLU A 179 16.49 5.03 4.59
C GLU A 179 16.07 3.59 4.95
N GLN A 180 16.19 3.21 6.22
CA GLN A 180 15.76 1.90 6.73
C GLN A 180 14.27 1.66 6.47
N GLN A 181 13.43 2.66 6.74
CA GLN A 181 11.99 2.53 6.52
C GLN A 181 11.62 2.54 5.03
N LEU A 182 12.30 3.34 4.21
CA LEU A 182 12.14 3.26 2.75
C LEU A 182 12.44 1.84 2.24
N LYS A 183 13.55 1.24 2.70
CA LYS A 183 13.90 -0.14 2.35
C LYS A 183 12.86 -1.14 2.85
N CYS A 184 12.37 -0.98 4.08
CA CYS A 184 11.33 -1.84 4.65
C CYS A 184 10.07 -1.83 3.76
N TYR A 185 9.64 -0.67 3.28
CA TYR A 185 8.52 -0.57 2.36
C TYR A 185 8.81 -1.20 1.00
N ALA A 186 9.97 -0.95 0.42
CA ALA A 186 10.35 -1.56 -0.85
C ALA A 186 10.34 -3.09 -0.74
N ASP A 187 10.97 -3.64 0.29
CA ASP A 187 11.00 -5.08 0.56
C ASP A 187 9.58 -5.65 0.78
N PHE A 188 8.69 -4.92 1.47
CA PHE A 188 7.31 -5.33 1.68
C PHE A 188 6.51 -5.39 0.36
N PHE A 189 6.63 -4.36 -0.48
CA PHE A 189 5.98 -4.35 -1.79
C PHE A 189 6.46 -5.50 -2.67
N GLU A 190 7.76 -5.73 -2.76
CA GLU A 190 8.32 -6.76 -3.62
C GLU A 190 8.08 -8.19 -3.09
N ASN A 191 8.37 -8.43 -1.81
CA ASN A 191 8.40 -9.78 -1.25
C ASN A 191 7.06 -10.23 -0.65
N VAL A 192 6.17 -9.30 -0.30
CA VAL A 192 4.86 -9.62 0.28
C VAL A 192 3.74 -9.36 -0.71
N LEU A 193 3.72 -8.16 -1.33
CA LEU A 193 2.68 -7.78 -2.28
C LEU A 193 2.96 -8.23 -3.72
N ALA A 194 4.14 -8.77 -4.00
CA ALA A 194 4.60 -9.15 -5.34
C ALA A 194 4.55 -7.98 -6.34
N ILE A 195 4.82 -6.75 -5.88
CA ILE A 195 4.79 -5.53 -6.68
C ILE A 195 6.20 -4.94 -6.77
N PRO A 196 6.82 -4.88 -7.95
CA PRO A 196 8.09 -4.20 -8.12
C PRO A 196 7.93 -2.70 -7.97
N VAL A 197 8.92 -2.04 -7.38
CA VAL A 197 8.87 -0.60 -7.07
C VAL A 197 10.13 0.13 -7.52
N VAL A 198 9.99 1.44 -7.70
CA VAL A 198 11.10 2.36 -7.90
C VAL A 198 11.25 3.22 -6.64
N PRO A 199 12.23 2.93 -5.78
CA PRO A 199 12.52 3.78 -4.63
C PRO A 199 13.30 5.02 -5.08
N GLY A 200 12.94 6.19 -4.53
CA GLY A 200 13.58 7.44 -4.91
C GLY A 200 13.22 8.59 -4.00
N GLN A 201 13.85 9.74 -4.24
CA GLN A 201 13.60 10.98 -3.53
C GLN A 201 12.62 11.86 -4.32
N LYS A 202 11.67 12.48 -3.64
CA LYS A 202 10.77 13.50 -4.20
C LYS A 202 11.52 14.79 -4.48
N THR A 203 11.02 15.55 -5.45
CA THR A 203 11.48 16.92 -5.70
C THR A 203 11.10 17.85 -4.56
N GLU A 204 11.74 19.03 -4.49
CA GLU A 204 11.40 20.06 -3.50
C GLU A 204 9.91 20.44 -3.53
N LYS A 205 9.30 20.43 -4.72
CA LYS A 205 7.88 20.74 -4.91
C LYS A 205 6.95 19.63 -4.43
N GLU A 206 7.33 18.38 -4.60
CA GLU A 206 6.47 17.22 -4.30
C GLU A 206 6.78 16.58 -2.93
N LYS A 207 7.76 17.12 -2.19
CA LYS A 207 8.09 16.64 -0.85
C LYS A 207 6.96 16.94 0.15
N PHE A 208 6.91 16.20 1.22
CA PHE A 208 5.97 16.43 2.33
C PHE A 208 6.21 17.80 2.96
N ALA A 209 5.12 18.50 3.29
CA ALA A 209 5.18 19.83 3.89
C ALA A 209 5.96 19.82 5.22
N GLY A 210 6.98 20.66 5.33
CA GLY A 210 7.86 20.74 6.49
C GLY A 210 9.04 19.77 6.49
N ALA A 211 9.08 18.76 5.61
CA ALA A 211 10.21 17.85 5.51
C ALA A 211 11.42 18.51 4.80
N GLU A 212 12.64 18.16 5.21
CA GLU A 212 13.86 18.46 4.47
C GLU A 212 14.02 17.55 3.25
N ALA A 213 13.70 16.26 3.41
CA ALA A 213 13.68 15.29 2.33
C ALA A 213 12.51 14.32 2.48
N THR A 214 11.92 13.96 1.35
CA THR A 214 10.88 12.92 1.26
C THR A 214 11.33 11.85 0.29
N TYR A 215 11.31 10.61 0.75
CA TYR A 215 11.55 9.43 -0.07
C TYR A 215 10.23 8.68 -0.31
N THR A 216 10.17 7.93 -1.40
CA THR A 216 8.95 7.25 -1.84
C THR A 216 9.30 5.91 -2.48
N VAL A 217 8.34 4.99 -2.46
CA VAL A 217 8.30 3.83 -3.36
C VAL A 217 7.20 4.06 -4.39
N GLU A 218 7.57 4.11 -5.66
CA GLU A 218 6.64 4.32 -6.77
C GLU A 218 6.37 3.00 -7.47
N CYS A 219 5.10 2.71 -7.73
CA CYS A 219 4.67 1.52 -8.46
C CYS A 219 3.99 1.91 -9.77
N MET A 220 3.93 0.97 -10.71
CA MET A 220 3.18 1.10 -11.94
C MET A 220 2.00 0.13 -11.94
N MET A 221 0.81 0.64 -12.22
CA MET A 221 -0.41 -0.14 -12.33
C MET A 221 -0.59 -0.71 -13.74
N LYS A 222 -1.54 -1.62 -13.93
CA LYS A 222 -1.79 -2.23 -15.25
C LYS A 222 -2.20 -1.25 -16.34
N ASP A 223 -2.86 -0.15 -15.99
CA ASP A 223 -3.20 0.92 -16.91
C ASP A 223 -2.05 1.91 -17.16
N HIS A 224 -0.84 1.51 -16.78
CA HIS A 224 0.42 2.23 -16.94
C HIS A 224 0.46 3.60 -16.23
N LYS A 225 -0.38 3.80 -15.20
CA LYS A 225 -0.29 4.96 -14.32
C LYS A 225 0.53 4.65 -13.08
N ALA A 226 1.15 5.70 -12.57
CA ALA A 226 1.94 5.63 -11.34
C ALA A 226 1.05 5.65 -10.09
N LEU A 227 1.48 4.93 -9.07
CA LEU A 227 0.92 4.98 -7.73
C LEU A 227 2.02 5.10 -6.70
N GLN A 228 1.90 6.10 -5.81
CA GLN A 228 2.77 6.21 -4.64
C GLN A 228 2.36 5.17 -3.60
N GLY A 229 3.25 4.23 -3.30
CA GLY A 229 2.97 3.12 -2.38
C GLY A 229 3.15 3.48 -0.92
N ALA A 230 4.28 4.10 -0.59
CA ALA A 230 4.64 4.54 0.77
C ALA A 230 5.63 5.69 0.72
N THR A 231 5.81 6.39 1.85
CA THR A 231 6.76 7.49 1.97
C THR A 231 7.54 7.41 3.27
N SER A 232 8.76 7.95 3.24
CA SER A 232 9.62 8.13 4.40
C SER A 232 10.24 9.52 4.37
N HIS A 233 10.11 10.26 5.48
CA HIS A 233 10.44 11.68 5.55
C HIS A 233 11.55 11.94 6.58
N TYR A 234 12.50 12.77 6.21
CA TYR A 234 13.48 13.35 7.11
C TYR A 234 13.13 14.84 7.34
N PHE A 235 12.95 15.24 8.58
CA PHE A 235 12.53 16.61 8.95
C PHE A 235 13.67 17.50 9.45
N GLY A 236 14.88 16.95 9.68
CA GLY A 236 15.88 17.67 10.44
C GLY A 236 15.39 17.93 11.87
N ASP A 237 15.70 19.12 12.41
CA ASP A 237 15.27 19.54 13.74
C ASP A 237 14.17 20.63 13.71
N LYS A 238 13.57 20.88 12.54
CA LYS A 238 12.62 21.98 12.32
C LYS A 238 11.36 21.86 13.19
N PHE A 239 10.74 20.67 13.20
CA PHE A 239 9.58 20.43 14.05
C PHE A 239 9.94 20.46 15.53
N SER A 240 11.07 19.88 15.90
CA SER A 240 11.55 19.91 17.28
C SER A 240 11.73 21.33 17.80
N ARG A 241 12.23 22.23 16.97
CA ARG A 241 12.33 23.67 17.30
C ARG A 241 10.97 24.34 17.42
N ALA A 242 10.07 24.11 16.47
CA ALA A 242 8.74 24.72 16.46
C ALA A 242 7.90 24.33 17.69
N TYR A 243 8.06 23.10 18.17
CA TYR A 243 7.35 22.56 19.34
C TYR A 243 8.15 22.57 20.64
N ASN A 244 9.38 23.14 20.61
CA ASN A 244 10.30 23.19 21.74
C ASN A 244 10.58 21.81 22.36
N VAL A 245 10.76 20.80 21.51
CA VAL A 245 11.22 19.46 21.91
C VAL A 245 12.73 19.53 22.15
N THR A 246 13.16 19.46 23.40
CA THR A 246 14.58 19.61 23.76
C THR A 246 15.05 18.49 24.68
N PHE A 247 16.35 18.24 24.65
CA PHE A 247 17.01 17.32 25.59
C PHE A 247 18.38 17.84 26.02
N THR A 248 18.81 17.44 27.20
CA THR A 248 20.17 17.70 27.66
C THR A 248 21.13 16.71 27.00
N GLY A 249 22.03 17.22 26.18
CA GLY A 249 23.03 16.43 25.46
C GLY A 249 24.18 15.95 26.37
N ARG A 250 25.12 15.22 25.76
CA ARG A 250 26.31 14.69 26.43
C ARG A 250 27.27 15.79 26.94
N ASP A 251 27.16 16.96 26.35
CA ASP A 251 27.89 18.18 26.71
C ASP A 251 27.19 19.05 27.77
N ASN A 252 26.12 18.55 28.36
CA ASN A 252 25.24 19.24 29.30
C ASN A 252 24.53 20.50 28.72
N LYS A 253 24.44 20.62 27.39
CA LYS A 253 23.70 21.69 26.72
C LYS A 253 22.33 21.23 26.23
N GLN A 254 21.40 22.16 26.14
CA GLN A 254 20.11 21.91 25.50
C GLN A 254 20.27 21.75 24.00
N GLN A 255 19.73 20.70 23.44
CA GLN A 255 19.76 20.36 22.03
C GLN A 255 18.36 19.99 21.55
N TYR A 256 18.15 20.04 20.22
CA TYR A 256 16.92 19.63 19.57
C TYR A 256 17.15 18.27 18.86
N PRO A 257 16.28 17.28 19.06
CA PRO A 257 16.40 16.01 18.35
C PRO A 257 16.04 16.14 16.86
N PHE A 258 16.57 15.24 16.07
CA PHE A 258 16.27 15.11 14.64
C PHE A 258 15.11 14.13 14.45
N GLN A 259 14.15 14.49 13.61
CA GLN A 259 12.88 13.81 13.49
C GLN A 259 12.70 13.13 12.13
N THR A 260 12.04 11.97 12.14
CA THR A 260 11.52 11.30 10.95
C THR A 260 10.03 11.01 11.08
N SER A 261 9.35 10.87 9.95
CA SER A 261 8.07 10.16 9.89
C SER A 261 8.00 9.32 8.62
N TRP A 262 7.23 8.24 8.66
CA TRP A 262 7.08 7.32 7.55
C TRP A 262 5.73 6.62 7.62
N GLY A 263 5.13 6.35 6.45
CA GLY A 263 3.77 5.86 6.42
C GLY A 263 3.40 5.09 5.16
N SER A 264 2.45 4.17 5.37
CA SER A 264 1.80 3.39 4.33
C SER A 264 0.33 3.15 4.71
N THR A 265 -0.55 3.11 3.72
CA THR A 265 -2.00 3.11 3.94
C THR A 265 -2.67 1.90 3.31
N THR A 266 -3.96 1.74 3.53
CA THR A 266 -4.82 0.79 2.79
C THR A 266 -4.78 0.98 1.28
N ARG A 267 -4.12 2.03 0.77
CA ARG A 267 -3.79 2.19 -0.66
C ARG A 267 -3.01 0.99 -1.21
N MET A 268 -2.25 0.29 -0.37
CA MET A 268 -1.57 -0.96 -0.74
C MET A 268 -2.55 -2.03 -1.27
N ILE A 269 -3.76 -2.10 -0.72
CA ILE A 269 -4.81 -3.00 -1.23
C ILE A 269 -5.22 -2.58 -2.65
N GLY A 270 -5.39 -1.27 -2.88
CA GLY A 270 -5.63 -0.73 -4.22
C GLY A 270 -4.51 -1.06 -5.21
N ALA A 271 -3.25 -0.96 -4.76
CA ALA A 271 -2.10 -1.35 -5.56
C ALA A 271 -2.15 -2.84 -5.96
N VAL A 272 -2.46 -3.74 -5.02
CA VAL A 272 -2.62 -5.18 -5.29
C VAL A 272 -3.71 -5.43 -6.32
N ILE A 273 -4.88 -4.79 -6.17
CA ILE A 273 -5.99 -4.92 -7.12
C ILE A 273 -5.54 -4.51 -8.53
N MET A 274 -4.98 -3.30 -8.67
CA MET A 274 -4.60 -2.72 -9.96
C MET A 274 -3.38 -3.38 -10.60
N THR A 275 -2.51 -4.01 -9.82
CA THR A 275 -1.33 -4.72 -10.34
C THR A 275 -1.65 -6.14 -10.75
N HIS A 276 -2.45 -6.87 -9.98
CA HIS A 276 -2.61 -8.31 -10.13
C HIS A 276 -3.98 -8.73 -10.63
N GLY A 277 -5.05 -7.99 -10.30
CA GLY A 277 -6.42 -8.32 -10.68
C GLY A 277 -6.61 -8.54 -12.18
N ASP A 278 -7.64 -9.26 -12.55
CA ASP A 278 -8.03 -9.56 -13.94
C ASP A 278 -9.54 -9.44 -14.13
N ASN A 279 -10.05 -9.82 -15.30
CA ASN A 279 -11.49 -9.78 -15.60
C ASN A 279 -12.32 -10.83 -14.84
N ASN A 280 -11.68 -11.71 -14.07
CA ASN A 280 -12.36 -12.63 -13.13
C ASN A 280 -12.35 -12.12 -11.67
N GLY A 281 -11.68 -11.00 -11.39
CA GLY A 281 -11.64 -10.37 -10.08
C GLY A 281 -10.24 -10.20 -9.48
N LEU A 282 -10.13 -10.40 -8.17
CA LEU A 282 -8.87 -10.33 -7.43
C LEU A 282 -7.90 -11.45 -7.82
N VAL A 283 -6.61 -11.14 -7.72
CA VAL A 283 -5.52 -12.12 -7.61
C VAL A 283 -4.69 -11.71 -6.41
N LEU A 284 -4.75 -12.46 -5.32
CA LEU A 284 -4.07 -12.08 -4.08
C LEU A 284 -2.72 -12.78 -3.92
N PRO A 285 -1.68 -12.04 -3.55
CA PRO A 285 -0.45 -12.64 -3.06
C PRO A 285 -0.74 -13.57 -1.86
N PRO A 286 -0.20 -14.79 -1.83
CA PRO A 286 -0.51 -15.77 -0.78
C PRO A 286 -0.30 -15.26 0.64
N LYS A 287 0.72 -14.41 0.86
CA LYS A 287 1.07 -13.90 2.20
C LYS A 287 -0.04 -13.06 2.82
N ILE A 288 -0.80 -12.31 2.02
CA ILE A 288 -1.87 -11.41 2.49
C ILE A 288 -3.28 -11.97 2.29
N ALA A 289 -3.46 -13.05 1.54
CA ALA A 289 -4.77 -13.63 1.28
C ALA A 289 -5.44 -14.12 2.57
N PRO A 290 -6.69 -13.71 2.89
CA PRO A 290 -7.41 -14.21 4.05
C PRO A 290 -7.66 -15.72 3.98
N ILE A 291 -7.85 -16.23 2.78
CA ILE A 291 -7.95 -17.64 2.43
C ILE A 291 -6.81 -17.93 1.45
N GLN A 292 -5.83 -18.73 1.84
CA GLN A 292 -4.75 -19.14 0.93
C GLN A 292 -5.17 -20.32 0.06
N VAL A 293 -5.97 -21.20 0.65
CA VAL A 293 -6.43 -22.42 0.00
C VAL A 293 -7.93 -22.59 0.21
N ILE A 294 -8.66 -22.70 -0.90
CA ILE A 294 -10.07 -23.11 -0.88
C ILE A 294 -10.19 -24.57 -1.32
N ILE A 295 -10.83 -25.39 -0.52
CA ILE A 295 -11.14 -26.77 -0.87
C ILE A 295 -12.57 -26.85 -1.39
N LEU A 296 -12.74 -27.34 -2.62
CA LEU A 296 -14.03 -27.53 -3.27
C LEU A 296 -14.31 -29.03 -3.43
N PRO A 297 -15.18 -29.62 -2.58
CA PRO A 297 -15.57 -31.02 -2.74
C PRO A 297 -16.48 -31.18 -3.97
N ILE A 298 -16.01 -31.97 -4.93
CA ILE A 298 -16.76 -32.29 -6.15
C ILE A 298 -17.70 -33.45 -5.89
N ALA A 299 -18.96 -33.33 -6.29
CA ALA A 299 -20.03 -34.31 -5.99
C ALA A 299 -20.12 -34.60 -4.49
N GLN A 300 -20.16 -33.55 -3.68
CA GLN A 300 -20.14 -33.60 -2.20
C GLN A 300 -21.25 -34.46 -1.57
N HIS A 301 -22.34 -34.76 -2.32
CA HIS A 301 -23.41 -35.68 -1.91
C HIS A 301 -22.96 -37.16 -1.90
N LYS A 302 -21.81 -37.48 -2.48
CA LYS A 302 -21.27 -38.86 -2.45
C LYS A 302 -20.67 -39.16 -1.08
N PRO A 303 -20.84 -40.42 -0.57
CA PRO A 303 -20.24 -40.78 0.71
C PRO A 303 -18.73 -40.57 0.75
N GLY A 304 -18.23 -40.07 1.87
CA GLY A 304 -16.80 -39.90 2.14
C GLY A 304 -16.17 -38.63 1.55
N VAL A 305 -16.84 -37.86 0.67
CA VAL A 305 -16.24 -36.67 0.03
C VAL A 305 -16.12 -35.50 1.01
N LEU A 306 -17.16 -35.20 1.78
CA LEU A 306 -17.12 -34.11 2.78
C LEU A 306 -16.17 -34.43 3.93
N GLU A 307 -16.14 -35.68 4.37
CA GLU A 307 -15.23 -36.16 5.41
C GLU A 307 -13.77 -36.01 4.95
N ALA A 308 -13.47 -36.40 3.71
CA ALA A 308 -12.13 -36.22 3.13
C ALA A 308 -11.78 -34.73 3.02
N ALA A 309 -12.67 -33.88 2.54
CA ALA A 309 -12.43 -32.43 2.48
C ALA A 309 -12.14 -31.84 3.86
N ALA A 310 -12.85 -32.28 4.91
CA ALA A 310 -12.60 -31.87 6.29
C ALA A 310 -11.21 -32.31 6.78
N GLN A 311 -10.79 -33.54 6.47
CA GLN A 311 -9.46 -34.04 6.82
C GLN A 311 -8.34 -33.28 6.08
N LEU A 312 -8.50 -32.99 4.79
CA LEU A 312 -7.55 -32.18 4.03
C LEU A 312 -7.43 -30.78 4.62
N LYS A 313 -8.56 -30.15 5.02
CA LYS A 313 -8.55 -28.85 5.70
C LYS A 313 -7.77 -28.93 7.01
N GLU A 314 -8.04 -29.92 7.86
CA GLU A 314 -7.37 -30.07 9.15
C GLU A 314 -5.86 -30.23 8.96
N ARG A 315 -5.40 -31.05 8.04
CA ARG A 315 -3.99 -31.22 7.71
C ARG A 315 -3.33 -29.90 7.33
N LEU A 316 -3.94 -29.15 6.39
CA LEU A 316 -3.38 -27.88 5.91
C LEU A 316 -3.40 -26.79 6.98
N VAL A 317 -4.44 -26.73 7.82
CA VAL A 317 -4.50 -25.81 8.96
C VAL A 317 -3.38 -26.12 9.96
N ASN A 318 -3.15 -27.40 10.28
CA ASN A 318 -2.07 -27.83 11.16
C ASN A 318 -0.67 -27.53 10.58
N ALA A 319 -0.55 -27.47 9.24
CA ALA A 319 0.65 -27.02 8.55
C ALA A 319 0.79 -25.48 8.49
N GLY A 320 -0.16 -24.73 9.07
CA GLY A 320 -0.10 -23.26 9.17
C GLY A 320 -0.77 -22.49 8.05
N PHE A 321 -1.48 -23.13 7.13
CA PHE A 321 -2.19 -22.45 6.05
C PHE A 321 -3.57 -21.94 6.50
N ARG A 322 -4.03 -20.84 5.88
CA ARG A 322 -5.38 -20.31 6.02
C ARG A 322 -6.30 -20.98 5.00
N VAL A 323 -7.13 -21.89 5.47
CA VAL A 323 -7.90 -22.83 4.63
C VAL A 323 -9.39 -22.71 4.89
N LYS A 324 -10.18 -22.74 3.81
CA LYS A 324 -11.63 -22.85 3.87
C LYS A 324 -12.10 -24.05 3.03
N VAL A 325 -13.15 -24.71 3.45
CA VAL A 325 -13.95 -25.66 2.63
C VAL A 325 -15.25 -24.96 2.25
N ASP A 326 -15.68 -25.08 1.01
CA ASP A 326 -17.01 -24.66 0.60
C ASP A 326 -17.89 -25.90 0.38
N ASP A 327 -18.67 -26.22 1.40
CA ASP A 327 -19.65 -27.29 1.45
C ASP A 327 -21.10 -26.82 1.18
N SER A 328 -21.27 -25.58 0.69
CA SER A 328 -22.58 -25.03 0.34
C SER A 328 -23.23 -25.79 -0.82
N ASP A 329 -24.54 -25.57 -0.99
CA ASP A 329 -25.34 -26.20 -2.07
C ASP A 329 -25.15 -25.49 -3.44
N ASN A 330 -24.28 -24.50 -3.53
CA ASN A 330 -24.01 -23.81 -4.78
C ASN A 330 -23.35 -24.74 -5.81
N SER A 331 -23.61 -24.48 -7.09
CA SER A 331 -22.98 -25.25 -8.16
C SER A 331 -21.46 -25.08 -8.17
N MET A 332 -20.74 -26.08 -8.67
CA MET A 332 -19.26 -26.02 -8.78
C MET A 332 -18.78 -24.80 -9.56
N GLY A 333 -19.49 -24.47 -10.66
CA GLY A 333 -19.18 -23.29 -11.46
C GLY A 333 -19.31 -21.99 -10.67
N TRP A 334 -20.35 -21.87 -9.85
CA TRP A 334 -20.54 -20.73 -8.97
C TRP A 334 -19.43 -20.63 -7.92
N LYS A 335 -19.09 -21.75 -7.26
CA LYS A 335 -18.00 -21.79 -6.26
C LYS A 335 -16.66 -21.38 -6.88
N CYS A 336 -16.34 -21.89 -8.05
CA CYS A 336 -15.10 -21.48 -8.77
C CYS A 336 -15.10 -19.97 -9.02
N ALA A 337 -16.15 -19.41 -9.60
CA ALA A 337 -16.24 -17.98 -9.89
C ALA A 337 -16.21 -17.11 -8.64
N GLU A 338 -16.85 -17.53 -7.53
CA GLU A 338 -16.83 -16.80 -6.26
C GLU A 338 -15.40 -16.66 -5.69
N TYR A 339 -14.64 -17.76 -5.66
CA TYR A 339 -13.29 -17.73 -5.10
C TYR A 339 -12.25 -17.18 -6.09
N GLU A 340 -12.52 -17.20 -7.39
CA GLU A 340 -11.75 -16.44 -8.40
C GLU A 340 -11.98 -14.94 -8.21
N MET A 341 -13.24 -14.50 -8.01
CA MET A 341 -13.55 -13.09 -7.69
C MET A 341 -12.84 -12.63 -6.42
N LYS A 342 -12.80 -13.45 -5.39
CA LYS A 342 -12.11 -13.18 -4.12
C LYS A 342 -10.59 -13.33 -4.20
N GLY A 343 -10.06 -13.78 -5.33
CA GLY A 343 -8.62 -13.87 -5.58
C GLY A 343 -7.90 -14.89 -4.71
N VAL A 344 -8.58 -15.96 -4.29
CA VAL A 344 -7.97 -17.03 -3.48
C VAL A 344 -6.83 -17.69 -4.26
N PRO A 345 -5.59 -17.70 -3.74
CA PRO A 345 -4.41 -18.09 -4.51
C PRO A 345 -4.44 -19.52 -5.04
N LEU A 346 -4.98 -20.45 -4.27
CA LEU A 346 -4.96 -21.86 -4.60
C LEU A 346 -6.31 -22.52 -4.32
N ARG A 347 -6.79 -23.31 -5.29
CA ARG A 347 -7.99 -24.13 -5.16
C ARG A 347 -7.59 -25.60 -5.16
N VAL A 348 -8.14 -26.36 -4.20
CA VAL A 348 -8.06 -27.81 -4.14
C VAL A 348 -9.40 -28.38 -4.60
N GLU A 349 -9.39 -29.15 -5.66
CA GLU A 349 -10.54 -29.91 -6.15
C GLU A 349 -10.37 -31.37 -5.75
N CYS A 350 -11.35 -31.91 -5.02
CA CYS A 350 -11.37 -33.31 -4.63
C CYS A 350 -12.73 -33.95 -4.89
N GLY A 351 -12.73 -34.98 -5.69
CA GLY A 351 -13.93 -35.74 -6.03
C GLY A 351 -13.78 -37.24 -5.73
N PRO A 352 -14.85 -38.06 -5.86
CA PRO A 352 -14.80 -39.48 -5.52
C PRO A 352 -13.68 -40.23 -6.23
N ARG A 353 -13.48 -39.97 -7.54
CA ARG A 353 -12.43 -40.64 -8.36
C ARG A 353 -11.02 -40.24 -7.92
N ASP A 354 -10.83 -38.97 -7.56
CA ASP A 354 -9.54 -38.51 -7.08
C ASP A 354 -9.19 -39.14 -5.74
N LEU A 355 -10.16 -39.18 -4.83
CA LEU A 355 -10.00 -39.78 -3.51
C LEU A 355 -9.74 -41.28 -3.59
N GLU A 356 -10.43 -42.00 -4.48
CA GLU A 356 -10.18 -43.45 -4.74
C GLU A 356 -8.75 -43.70 -5.22
N ASN A 357 -8.18 -42.75 -5.99
CA ASN A 357 -6.80 -42.82 -6.49
C ASN A 357 -5.76 -42.23 -5.53
N GLY A 358 -6.18 -41.79 -4.32
CA GLY A 358 -5.30 -41.15 -3.35
C GLY A 358 -4.69 -39.83 -3.81
N GLN A 359 -5.44 -39.04 -4.60
CA GLN A 359 -4.98 -37.79 -5.21
C GLN A 359 -5.99 -36.67 -5.07
N CYS A 360 -5.57 -35.44 -5.36
CA CYS A 360 -6.43 -34.27 -5.59
C CYS A 360 -5.82 -33.37 -6.67
N ILE A 361 -6.57 -32.34 -7.08
CA ILE A 361 -6.14 -31.39 -8.10
C ILE A 361 -5.93 -30.02 -7.44
N LEU A 362 -4.75 -29.46 -7.63
CA LEU A 362 -4.44 -28.07 -7.25
C LEU A 362 -4.58 -27.17 -8.48
N VAL A 363 -5.25 -26.02 -8.31
CA VAL A 363 -5.44 -25.03 -9.37
C VAL A 363 -4.97 -23.66 -8.88
N ARG A 364 -3.97 -23.09 -9.55
CA ARG A 364 -3.47 -21.74 -9.24
C ARG A 364 -4.39 -20.67 -9.80
N ARG A 365 -4.60 -19.59 -9.01
CA ARG A 365 -5.45 -18.47 -9.42
C ARG A 365 -4.81 -17.57 -10.49
N ASN A 366 -3.50 -17.35 -10.39
CA ASN A 366 -2.77 -16.37 -11.22
C ASN A 366 -2.60 -16.77 -12.68
N ASP A 367 -2.58 -18.06 -13.00
CA ASP A 367 -2.36 -18.60 -14.34
C ASP A 367 -3.33 -19.73 -14.73
N GLY A 368 -4.13 -20.22 -13.79
CA GLY A 368 -5.12 -21.28 -14.03
C GLY A 368 -4.53 -22.68 -14.19
N GLU A 369 -3.22 -22.86 -13.95
CA GLU A 369 -2.58 -24.16 -14.12
C GLU A 369 -3.09 -25.18 -13.12
N LYS A 370 -3.32 -26.39 -13.62
CA LYS A 370 -3.82 -27.53 -12.86
C LYS A 370 -2.72 -28.56 -12.66
N THR A 371 -2.54 -28.98 -11.42
CA THR A 371 -1.56 -30.00 -11.04
C THR A 371 -2.25 -31.11 -10.25
N VAL A 372 -2.14 -32.34 -10.71
CA VAL A 372 -2.58 -33.53 -9.95
C VAL A 372 -1.49 -33.89 -8.97
N ILE A 373 -1.83 -34.02 -7.69
CA ILE A 373 -0.90 -34.38 -6.62
C ILE A 373 -1.42 -35.58 -5.83
N LYS A 374 -0.51 -36.32 -5.22
CA LYS A 374 -0.85 -37.37 -4.27
C LYS A 374 -1.23 -36.76 -2.92
N LEU A 375 -2.25 -37.32 -2.26
CA LEU A 375 -2.70 -36.84 -0.95
C LEU A 375 -1.61 -36.93 0.13
N GLU A 376 -0.68 -37.85 0.02
CA GLU A 376 0.46 -37.99 0.93
C GLU A 376 1.45 -36.80 0.86
N GLU A 377 1.50 -36.07 -0.28
CA GLU A 377 2.39 -34.94 -0.55
C GLU A 377 1.67 -33.58 -0.40
N LEU A 378 0.43 -33.55 0.13
CA LEU A 378 -0.47 -32.41 0.08
C LEU A 378 0.18 -31.12 0.61
N GLU A 379 0.74 -31.15 1.81
CA GLU A 379 1.28 -29.95 2.48
C GLU A 379 2.44 -29.35 1.70
N GLN A 380 3.37 -30.20 1.26
CA GLN A 380 4.55 -29.77 0.47
C GLN A 380 4.13 -29.27 -0.90
N ALA A 381 3.16 -29.92 -1.54
CA ALA A 381 2.65 -29.49 -2.84
C ALA A 381 1.92 -28.17 -2.75
N VAL A 382 1.12 -27.94 -1.70
CA VAL A 382 0.44 -26.66 -1.46
C VAL A 382 1.45 -25.54 -1.23
N GLU A 383 2.47 -25.76 -0.40
CA GLU A 383 3.54 -24.77 -0.17
C GLU A 383 4.24 -24.40 -1.48
N ALA A 384 4.67 -25.38 -2.25
CA ALA A 384 5.33 -25.18 -3.54
C ALA A 384 4.43 -24.42 -4.55
N GLN A 385 3.14 -24.75 -4.62
CA GLN A 385 2.22 -24.05 -5.52
C GLN A 385 1.97 -22.60 -5.08
N LEU A 386 1.87 -22.31 -3.79
CA LEU A 386 1.75 -20.95 -3.30
C LEU A 386 3.02 -20.11 -3.57
N GLU A 387 4.20 -20.70 -3.48
CA GLU A 387 5.45 -20.04 -3.87
C GLU A 387 5.48 -19.73 -5.38
N LEU A 388 5.01 -20.65 -6.22
CA LEU A 388 4.88 -20.42 -7.67
C LEU A 388 3.87 -19.31 -7.98
N VAL A 389 2.76 -19.22 -7.23
CA VAL A 389 1.81 -18.09 -7.35
C VAL A 389 2.52 -16.77 -7.03
N GLN A 390 3.20 -16.67 -5.88
CA GLN A 390 3.92 -15.47 -5.47
C GLN A 390 4.95 -15.02 -6.51
N LYS A 391 5.78 -15.96 -6.96
CA LYS A 391 6.82 -15.73 -7.96
C LYS A 391 6.24 -15.30 -9.30
N GLY A 392 5.24 -16.03 -9.81
CA GLY A 392 4.60 -15.73 -11.09
C GLY A 392 3.91 -14.37 -11.11
N MET A 393 3.29 -13.97 -10.00
CA MET A 393 2.70 -12.63 -9.84
C MET A 393 3.79 -11.54 -9.91
N TYR A 394 4.89 -11.72 -9.18
CA TYR A 394 5.99 -10.75 -9.19
C TYR A 394 6.64 -10.64 -10.57
N GLU A 395 6.95 -11.75 -11.21
CA GLU A 395 7.58 -11.77 -12.56
C GLU A 395 6.69 -11.08 -13.61
N LYS A 396 5.37 -11.30 -13.56
CA LYS A 396 4.42 -10.64 -14.44
C LYS A 396 4.37 -9.14 -14.22
N ALA A 397 4.32 -8.70 -12.96
CA ALA A 397 4.32 -7.28 -12.60
C ALA A 397 5.65 -6.60 -12.95
N LYS A 398 6.78 -7.28 -12.73
CA LYS A 398 8.12 -6.81 -13.08
C LYS A 398 8.27 -6.62 -14.59
N LYS A 399 7.83 -7.60 -15.37
CA LYS A 399 7.81 -7.49 -16.83
C LYS A 399 6.99 -6.28 -17.29
N ASN A 400 5.79 -6.07 -16.72
CA ASN A 400 4.97 -4.91 -17.04
C ASN A 400 5.69 -3.60 -16.72
N LEU A 401 6.37 -3.51 -15.58
CA LEU A 401 7.14 -2.31 -15.22
C LEU A 401 8.29 -2.06 -16.21
N GLU A 402 9.10 -3.09 -16.47
CA GLU A 402 10.30 -2.97 -17.32
C GLU A 402 9.96 -2.62 -18.79
N GLU A 403 8.87 -3.16 -19.32
CA GLU A 403 8.40 -2.88 -20.69
C GLU A 403 7.78 -1.50 -20.85
N HIS A 404 7.46 -0.79 -19.75
CA HIS A 404 6.81 0.52 -19.77
C HIS A 404 7.63 1.63 -19.07
N ILE A 405 8.95 1.47 -19.06
CA ILE A 405 9.90 2.53 -18.71
C ILE A 405 10.59 2.98 -19.99
N TYR A 406 10.42 4.25 -20.33
CA TYR A 406 10.95 4.85 -21.55
C TYR A 406 11.91 5.98 -21.22
N GLU A 407 12.83 6.26 -22.14
CA GLU A 407 13.80 7.34 -22.05
C GLU A 407 13.43 8.44 -23.03
N ALA A 408 13.52 9.71 -22.59
CA ALA A 408 13.27 10.87 -23.44
C ALA A 408 14.30 11.96 -23.19
N HIS A 409 14.64 12.70 -24.27
CA HIS A 409 15.63 13.77 -24.26
C HIS A 409 15.01 15.16 -24.45
N SER A 410 13.70 15.22 -24.69
CA SER A 410 12.91 16.46 -24.77
C SER A 410 11.54 16.31 -24.15
N VAL A 411 10.86 17.42 -23.87
CA VAL A 411 9.47 17.42 -23.35
C VAL A 411 8.51 16.87 -24.39
N GLU A 412 8.75 17.21 -25.66
CA GLU A 412 7.94 16.76 -26.80
C GLU A 412 8.03 15.24 -26.97
N GLU A 413 9.23 14.67 -26.94
CA GLU A 413 9.44 13.22 -26.98
C GLU A 413 8.80 12.52 -25.76
N ALA A 414 8.96 13.07 -24.55
CA ALA A 414 8.32 12.56 -23.36
C ALA A 414 6.80 12.55 -23.48
N LYS A 415 6.19 13.59 -24.06
CA LYS A 415 4.76 13.68 -24.33
C LYS A 415 4.29 12.62 -25.31
N GLU A 416 5.00 12.42 -26.41
CA GLU A 416 4.66 11.42 -27.43
C GLU A 416 4.70 10.01 -26.86
N LEU A 417 5.77 9.67 -26.12
CA LEU A 417 5.91 8.37 -25.47
C LEU A 417 4.79 8.12 -24.46
N GLN A 418 4.48 9.13 -23.64
CA GLN A 418 3.42 9.04 -22.65
C GLN A 418 2.03 8.84 -23.28
N GLN A 419 1.71 9.59 -24.33
CA GLN A 419 0.43 9.49 -25.02
C GLN A 419 0.25 8.15 -25.75
N LYS A 420 1.34 7.60 -26.27
CA LYS A 420 1.32 6.34 -27.02
C LYS A 420 1.29 5.11 -26.11
N ASN A 421 2.06 5.12 -25.03
CA ASN A 421 2.36 3.91 -24.26
C ASN A 421 1.94 4.01 -22.78
N GLY A 422 1.75 5.21 -22.22
CA GLY A 422 1.70 5.39 -20.77
C GLY A 422 3.04 5.09 -20.10
N GLY A 423 3.01 4.75 -18.82
CA GLY A 423 4.19 4.27 -18.11
C GLY A 423 5.06 5.37 -17.50
N PHE A 424 6.28 5.00 -17.15
CA PHE A 424 7.29 5.93 -16.63
C PHE A 424 8.18 6.44 -17.75
N ILE A 425 8.44 7.75 -17.74
CA ILE A 425 9.38 8.38 -18.63
C ILE A 425 10.60 8.86 -17.83
N LYS A 426 11.80 8.40 -18.18
CA LYS A 426 13.07 8.88 -17.60
C LYS A 426 13.60 10.05 -18.42
N THR A 427 14.03 11.11 -17.76
CA THR A 427 14.77 12.20 -18.39
C THR A 427 15.88 12.71 -17.50
N MET A 428 16.84 13.40 -18.08
CA MET A 428 17.74 14.25 -17.31
C MET A 428 17.07 15.58 -16.96
N TRP A 429 17.31 16.09 -15.75
CA TRP A 429 16.65 17.28 -15.18
C TRP A 429 17.67 18.18 -14.44
N CYS A 430 17.51 19.50 -14.57
CA CYS A 430 18.42 20.48 -13.95
C CYS A 430 18.12 20.79 -12.47
N GLY A 431 17.01 20.28 -11.92
CA GLY A 431 16.57 20.58 -10.56
C GLY A 431 15.69 21.83 -10.42
N ASP A 432 15.34 22.49 -11.53
CA ASP A 432 14.52 23.70 -11.51
C ASP A 432 13.03 23.37 -11.55
N GLU A 433 12.24 23.94 -10.62
CA GLU A 433 10.79 23.78 -10.54
C GLU A 433 10.07 24.23 -11.81
N ALA A 434 10.57 25.28 -12.48
CA ALA A 434 9.99 25.73 -13.76
C ALA A 434 9.99 24.64 -14.84
N CYS A 435 11.03 23.79 -14.87
CA CYS A 435 11.09 22.65 -15.77
C CYS A 435 10.09 21.56 -15.37
N GLU A 436 9.88 21.35 -14.08
CA GLU A 436 8.88 20.42 -13.55
C GLU A 436 7.46 20.88 -13.93
N LEU A 437 7.16 22.15 -13.77
CA LEU A 437 5.89 22.75 -14.20
C LEU A 437 5.68 22.62 -15.69
N LYS A 438 6.70 22.89 -16.51
CA LYS A 438 6.64 22.74 -17.97
C LYS A 438 6.33 21.29 -18.38
N MET A 439 6.93 20.30 -17.74
CA MET A 439 6.62 18.88 -17.99
C MET A 439 5.14 18.57 -17.71
N LYS A 440 4.59 19.12 -16.62
CA LYS A 440 3.18 18.96 -16.26
C LYS A 440 2.24 19.65 -17.27
N GLU A 441 2.55 20.87 -17.66
CA GLU A 441 1.72 21.66 -18.58
C GLU A 441 1.74 21.11 -20.01
N VAL A 442 2.89 20.71 -20.51
CA VAL A 442 3.07 20.27 -21.90
C VAL A 442 2.77 18.79 -22.10
N ALA A 443 3.29 17.95 -21.20
CA ALA A 443 3.20 16.49 -21.32
C ALA A 443 2.16 15.83 -20.40
N GLY A 444 1.54 16.59 -19.48
CA GLY A 444 0.52 16.09 -18.57
C GLY A 444 1.05 15.17 -17.46
N MET A 445 2.37 15.11 -17.26
CA MET A 445 3.02 14.25 -16.28
C MET A 445 3.51 15.05 -15.09
N SER A 446 3.43 14.45 -13.89
CA SER A 446 4.12 14.94 -12.70
C SER A 446 5.41 14.18 -12.45
N SER A 447 6.34 14.81 -11.73
CA SER A 447 7.53 14.11 -11.23
C SER A 447 7.11 12.99 -10.26
N ARG A 448 7.74 11.83 -10.41
CA ARG A 448 7.49 10.70 -9.50
C ARG A 448 8.56 10.64 -8.44
N CYS A 449 9.79 10.46 -8.87
CA CYS A 449 10.95 10.51 -7.98
C CYS A 449 12.25 10.65 -8.80
N MET A 450 13.28 11.14 -8.13
CA MET A 450 14.67 10.93 -8.50
C MET A 450 15.08 9.57 -7.92
N PRO A 451 15.25 8.52 -8.74
CA PRO A 451 15.53 7.18 -8.21
C PRO A 451 16.86 7.16 -7.45
N LEU A 452 16.96 6.29 -6.43
CA LEU A 452 18.21 6.15 -5.67
C LEU A 452 19.38 5.69 -6.55
N LYS A 453 19.07 4.83 -7.54
CA LYS A 453 20.04 4.45 -8.56
C LYS A 453 19.93 5.40 -9.74
N GLN A 454 20.86 6.38 -9.80
CA GLN A 454 20.95 7.33 -10.89
C GLN A 454 21.59 6.71 -12.13
N GLU A 455 21.07 7.05 -13.31
CA GLU A 455 21.64 6.72 -14.62
C GLU A 455 21.98 8.03 -15.33
N HIS A 456 23.06 8.01 -16.10
CA HIS A 456 23.46 9.15 -16.93
C HIS A 456 22.88 8.97 -18.34
N LEU A 457 21.81 9.69 -18.65
CA LEU A 457 21.13 9.64 -19.94
C LEU A 457 21.58 10.75 -20.90
N GLY A 458 22.37 11.73 -20.43
CA GLY A 458 22.86 12.88 -21.16
C GLY A 458 23.25 14.03 -20.23
N ASP A 459 23.84 15.06 -20.81
CA ASP A 459 24.43 16.17 -20.04
C ASP A 459 23.45 17.32 -19.76
N THR A 460 22.33 17.37 -20.51
CA THR A 460 21.39 18.50 -20.49
C THR A 460 20.01 18.13 -20.03
N CYS A 461 19.35 19.09 -19.38
CA CYS A 461 17.95 19.00 -18.99
C CYS A 461 17.04 18.90 -20.21
N ALA A 462 16.18 17.89 -20.24
CA ALA A 462 15.20 17.67 -21.32
C ALA A 462 14.22 18.84 -21.53
N CYS A 463 14.03 19.69 -20.48
CA CYS A 463 13.07 20.80 -20.56
C CYS A 463 13.72 22.12 -21.02
N CYS A 464 14.92 22.45 -20.58
CA CYS A 464 15.53 23.78 -20.79
C CYS A 464 16.92 23.78 -21.43
N GLY A 465 17.53 22.59 -21.64
CA GLY A 465 18.86 22.48 -22.24
C GLY A 465 20.02 22.89 -21.33
N LYS A 466 19.77 23.39 -20.10
CA LYS A 466 20.82 23.69 -19.12
C LYS A 466 21.47 22.37 -18.63
N PRO A 467 22.68 22.44 -18.03
CA PRO A 467 23.33 21.28 -17.43
C PRO A 467 22.37 20.56 -16.48
N ALA A 468 22.23 19.25 -16.65
CA ALA A 468 21.40 18.41 -15.82
C ALA A 468 22.12 18.03 -14.52
N LYS A 469 21.35 17.82 -13.44
CA LYS A 469 21.83 17.39 -12.13
C LYS A 469 21.37 16.00 -11.75
N HIS A 470 20.16 15.62 -12.18
CA HIS A 470 19.52 14.38 -11.77
C HIS A 470 18.84 13.70 -12.95
N MET A 471 18.80 12.37 -12.92
CA MET A 471 17.83 11.60 -13.67
C MET A 471 16.56 11.48 -12.84
N ILE A 472 15.41 11.69 -13.48
CA ILE A 472 14.10 11.73 -12.81
C ILE A 472 13.07 10.91 -13.58
N TYR A 473 12.14 10.28 -12.86
CA TYR A 473 10.97 9.60 -13.41
C TYR A 473 9.76 10.53 -13.43
N TRP A 474 9.07 10.52 -14.57
CA TRP A 474 7.80 11.21 -14.79
C TRP A 474 6.69 10.20 -15.05
N GLY A 475 5.45 10.57 -14.76
CA GLY A 475 4.31 9.72 -15.06
C GLY A 475 2.98 10.40 -14.75
N VAL A 476 1.91 9.87 -15.34
CA VAL A 476 0.54 10.18 -14.92
C VAL A 476 0.25 9.36 -13.67
N ALA A 477 -0.33 9.95 -12.64
CA ALA A 477 -0.55 9.32 -11.35
C ALA A 477 -2.02 9.31 -10.94
N TYR A 478 -2.36 8.38 -10.04
CA TYR A 478 -3.64 8.33 -9.34
C TYR A 478 -3.77 9.40 -8.27
#